data_40d2b7d94d356d6cbeb5b0e5ca178a92
#
_entry.id   40d2b7d94d356d6cbeb5b0e5ca178a92
#
_cell.length_a   1.000
_cell.length_b   1.000
_cell.length_c   1.000
_cell.angle_alpha   90.00
_cell.angle_beta   90.00
_cell.angle_gamma   90.00
#
_symmetry.space_group_name_H-M   'P 1'
#
loop_
_entity.id
_entity.type
_entity.pdbx_description
1 polymer ?
#
loop_
_entity_poly.entity_id
_entity_poly.type
_entity_poly.pdbx_seq_one_letter_code
_entity_poly.pdbx_strand_id
1 'polypeptide(L)'
;AKGFAFDLITDHELHHEALDLLSRYKCVVTGTHPEYHTAAMLDALETYRDQGGNLVYLGGNGFYWKIALAPYRDGLVEIRRAEGGIRAWAAEPGEYYNQFDAEYGGLWRRNGRPPQQLVGVGVRAQGDFVGLYYRIKPEVRANPDVNWILDGVEVETIGHEGFSGHGAAGFELDRADKRLGTPENAVILASSEDHPPEAPWVLVPEEQLTH
;
A
#
# COMPACT_ATOMS: atom_id res chain seq x y z
N ALA A 1 9.45 -7.03 21.15
CA ALA A 1 8.28 -7.81 20.87
C ALA A 1 7.27 -7.64 22.01
N LYS A 2 6.00 -7.37 21.66
CA LYS A 2 4.90 -7.09 22.61
C LYS A 2 4.20 -8.38 23.11
N GLY A 3 4.72 -9.57 22.76
CA GLY A 3 4.17 -10.86 23.23
C GLY A 3 2.92 -11.33 22.46
N PHE A 4 2.57 -10.72 21.33
CA PHE A 4 1.51 -11.24 20.48
C PHE A 4 1.97 -12.52 19.78
N ALA A 5 1.11 -13.53 19.75
CA ALA A 5 1.31 -14.71 18.90
C ALA A 5 1.01 -14.34 17.44
N PHE A 6 1.88 -14.72 16.54
CA PHE A 6 1.73 -14.48 15.10
C PHE A 6 2.46 -15.55 14.30
N ASP A 7 2.01 -15.77 13.09
CA ASP A 7 2.71 -16.55 12.07
C ASP A 7 3.27 -15.60 11.01
N LEU A 8 4.37 -15.98 10.37
CA LEU A 8 4.90 -15.29 9.22
C LEU A 8 4.55 -16.07 7.96
N ILE A 9 4.07 -15.35 6.97
CA ILE A 9 3.84 -15.86 5.62
C ILE A 9 4.67 -15.05 4.63
N THR A 10 5.13 -15.72 3.59
CA THR A 10 5.88 -15.10 2.51
C THR A 10 4.95 -14.73 1.35
N ASP A 11 5.41 -13.83 0.48
CA ASP A 11 4.69 -13.47 -0.76
C ASP A 11 4.52 -14.69 -1.68
N HIS A 12 5.47 -15.64 -1.68
CA HIS A 12 5.33 -16.87 -2.43
C HIS A 12 4.20 -17.76 -1.89
N GLU A 13 4.09 -17.92 -0.58
CA GLU A 13 2.99 -18.65 0.04
C GLU A 13 1.65 -17.96 -0.23
N LEU A 14 1.62 -16.63 -0.12
CA LEU A 14 0.42 -15.85 -0.46
C LEU A 14 0.03 -16.02 -1.93
N HIS A 15 1.00 -16.07 -2.85
CA HIS A 15 0.72 -16.31 -4.27
C HIS A 15 0.13 -17.69 -4.54
N HIS A 16 0.67 -18.72 -3.90
CA HIS A 16 0.30 -20.11 -4.20
C HIS A 16 -0.91 -20.62 -3.42
N GLU A 17 -1.02 -20.25 -2.14
CA GLU A 17 -2.10 -20.69 -1.26
C GLU A 17 -3.28 -19.70 -1.20
N ALA A 18 -3.03 -18.46 -1.57
CA ALA A 18 -4.04 -17.41 -1.75
C ALA A 18 -5.01 -17.29 -0.55
N LEU A 19 -6.32 -17.31 -0.81
CA LEU A 19 -7.35 -17.16 0.21
C LEU A 19 -7.36 -18.30 1.23
N ASP A 20 -7.00 -19.51 0.83
CA ASP A 20 -6.95 -20.68 1.74
C ASP A 20 -5.94 -20.46 2.88
N LEU A 21 -4.85 -19.74 2.61
CA LEU A 21 -3.89 -19.34 3.63
C LEU A 21 -4.48 -18.25 4.52
N LEU A 22 -4.98 -17.16 3.93
CA LEU A 22 -5.44 -15.98 4.66
C LEU A 22 -6.66 -16.26 5.54
N SER A 23 -7.57 -17.13 5.09
CA SER A 23 -8.81 -17.47 5.82
C SER A 23 -8.59 -18.11 7.19
N ARG A 24 -7.38 -18.58 7.47
CA ARG A 24 -6.98 -19.13 8.78
C ARG A 24 -6.76 -18.05 9.84
N TYR A 25 -6.68 -16.79 9.44
CA TYR A 25 -6.33 -15.68 10.32
C TYR A 25 -7.47 -14.68 10.45
N LYS A 26 -7.65 -14.14 11.65
CA LYS A 26 -8.60 -13.05 11.91
C LYS A 26 -8.06 -11.69 11.48
N CYS A 27 -6.75 -11.56 11.41
CA CYS A 27 -6.06 -10.33 11.05
C CYS A 27 -4.81 -10.65 10.24
N VAL A 28 -4.67 -9.99 9.11
CA VAL A 28 -3.49 -10.04 8.25
C VAL A 28 -2.83 -8.66 8.28
N VAL A 29 -1.54 -8.64 8.63
CA VAL A 29 -0.76 -7.40 8.70
C VAL A 29 0.32 -7.46 7.64
N THR A 30 0.43 -6.43 6.81
CA THR A 30 1.47 -6.36 5.79
C THR A 30 2.83 -6.00 6.40
N GLY A 31 3.90 -6.24 5.65
CA GLY A 31 5.19 -5.63 5.91
C GLY A 31 5.16 -4.11 5.75
N THR A 32 6.28 -3.46 6.03
CA THR A 32 6.40 -2.00 6.01
C THR A 32 6.43 -1.41 4.59
N HIS A 33 6.70 -2.22 3.57
CA HIS A 33 6.81 -1.76 2.17
C HIS A 33 6.36 -2.86 1.19
N PRO A 34 5.05 -3.21 1.17
CA PRO A 34 4.52 -4.27 0.32
C PRO A 34 4.26 -3.75 -1.10
N GLU A 35 5.31 -3.42 -1.84
CA GLU A 35 5.25 -2.70 -3.11
C GLU A 35 4.88 -3.60 -4.30
N TYR A 36 5.25 -4.88 -4.27
CA TYR A 36 5.23 -5.79 -5.42
C TYR A 36 4.26 -6.94 -5.21
N HIS A 37 3.26 -7.07 -6.09
CA HIS A 37 2.23 -8.11 -5.99
C HIS A 37 1.94 -8.76 -7.34
N THR A 38 1.59 -10.03 -7.30
CA THR A 38 0.94 -10.73 -8.43
C THR A 38 -0.57 -10.51 -8.39
N ALA A 39 -1.26 -10.84 -9.49
CA ALA A 39 -2.72 -10.81 -9.53
C ALA A 39 -3.33 -11.73 -8.46
N ALA A 40 -2.82 -12.96 -8.33
CA ALA A 40 -3.31 -13.94 -7.34
C ALA A 40 -3.19 -13.42 -5.89
N MET A 41 -2.10 -12.72 -5.56
CA MET A 41 -1.93 -12.12 -4.23
C MET A 41 -2.97 -11.03 -3.96
N LEU A 42 -3.21 -10.13 -4.92
CA LEU A 42 -4.22 -9.09 -4.78
C LEU A 42 -5.63 -9.65 -4.70
N ASP A 43 -5.96 -10.65 -5.52
CA ASP A 43 -7.27 -11.32 -5.49
C ASP A 43 -7.55 -11.95 -4.13
N ALA A 44 -6.51 -12.58 -3.54
CA ALA A 44 -6.62 -13.18 -2.22
C ALA A 44 -6.86 -12.14 -1.12
N LEU A 45 -6.11 -11.02 -1.14
CA LEU A 45 -6.25 -9.94 -0.16
C LEU A 45 -7.60 -9.23 -0.28
N GLU A 46 -8.06 -8.94 -1.50
CA GLU A 46 -9.37 -8.34 -1.74
C GLU A 46 -10.50 -9.26 -1.25
N THR A 47 -10.43 -10.54 -1.63
CA THR A 47 -11.44 -11.52 -1.20
C THR A 47 -11.45 -11.70 0.30
N TYR A 48 -10.28 -11.79 0.94
CA TYR A 48 -10.16 -11.88 2.39
C TYR A 48 -10.80 -10.69 3.10
N ARG A 49 -10.49 -9.46 2.66
CA ARG A 49 -11.11 -8.23 3.19
C ARG A 49 -12.62 -8.22 2.99
N ASP A 50 -13.09 -8.56 1.79
CA ASP A 50 -14.50 -8.48 1.43
C ASP A 50 -15.35 -9.55 2.16
N GLN A 51 -14.72 -10.64 2.59
CA GLN A 51 -15.33 -11.64 3.47
C GLN A 51 -15.29 -11.25 4.96
N GLY A 52 -14.83 -10.05 5.30
CA GLY A 52 -14.80 -9.53 6.67
C GLY A 52 -13.49 -9.81 7.41
N GLY A 53 -12.43 -10.19 6.73
CA GLY A 53 -11.09 -10.28 7.30
C GLY A 53 -10.52 -8.89 7.63
N ASN A 54 -9.75 -8.80 8.71
CA ASN A 54 -9.09 -7.55 9.10
C ASN A 54 -7.74 -7.45 8.38
N LEU A 55 -7.69 -6.63 7.33
CA LEU A 55 -6.45 -6.32 6.62
C LEU A 55 -5.86 -5.03 7.20
N VAL A 56 -4.62 -5.12 7.71
CA VAL A 56 -3.89 -4.00 8.31
C VAL A 56 -2.67 -3.69 7.45
N TYR A 57 -2.67 -2.54 6.83
CA TYR A 57 -1.56 -2.00 6.05
C TYR A 57 -0.86 -0.89 6.86
N LEU A 58 0.36 -1.16 7.30
CA LEU A 58 1.17 -0.25 8.12
C LEU A 58 2.46 0.16 7.38
N GLY A 59 2.32 0.55 6.13
CA GLY A 59 3.45 0.87 5.27
C GLY A 59 3.23 2.08 4.40
N GLY A 60 4.17 2.31 3.49
CA GLY A 60 4.09 3.28 2.41
C GLY A 60 4.35 2.62 1.07
N ASN A 61 3.81 3.20 -0.01
CA ASN A 61 3.98 2.73 -1.39
C ASN A 61 3.64 1.25 -1.58
N GLY A 62 2.61 0.76 -0.89
CA GLY A 62 2.14 -0.61 -1.04
C GLY A 62 1.31 -0.82 -2.31
N PHE A 63 1.30 -2.08 -2.80
CA PHE A 63 0.43 -2.51 -3.90
C PHE A 63 0.63 -1.70 -5.19
N TYR A 64 1.89 -1.35 -5.49
CA TYR A 64 2.24 -0.40 -6.53
C TYR A 64 2.58 -1.08 -7.85
N TRP A 65 3.55 -2.02 -7.83
CA TRP A 65 4.01 -2.73 -9.02
C TRP A 65 3.39 -4.10 -9.18
N LYS A 66 2.94 -4.38 -10.40
CA LYS A 66 2.58 -5.73 -10.82
C LYS A 66 3.85 -6.52 -11.12
N ILE A 67 3.92 -7.72 -10.56
CA ILE A 67 4.92 -8.73 -10.87
C ILE A 67 4.28 -10.02 -11.36
N ALA A 68 5.05 -10.84 -12.03
CA ALA A 68 4.71 -12.21 -12.38
C ALA A 68 5.75 -13.17 -11.82
N LEU A 69 5.31 -14.33 -11.33
CA LEU A 69 6.18 -15.44 -10.92
C LEU A 69 6.26 -16.45 -12.06
N ALA A 70 7.45 -17.00 -12.28
CA ALA A 70 7.63 -18.00 -13.32
C ALA A 70 6.91 -19.32 -12.95
N PRO A 71 6.00 -19.81 -13.80
CA PRO A 71 5.25 -21.04 -13.49
C PRO A 71 6.10 -22.31 -13.55
N TYR A 72 7.30 -22.22 -14.08
CA TYR A 72 8.21 -23.35 -14.31
C TYR A 72 9.48 -23.32 -13.46
N ARG A 73 9.68 -22.28 -12.65
CA ARG A 73 10.89 -22.11 -11.83
C ARG A 73 10.63 -21.26 -10.61
N ASP A 74 10.70 -21.87 -9.44
CA ASP A 74 10.56 -21.17 -8.17
C ASP A 74 11.61 -20.07 -7.99
N GLY A 75 11.20 -18.97 -7.38
CA GLY A 75 12.05 -17.84 -7.03
C GLY A 75 12.43 -16.93 -8.21
N LEU A 76 11.91 -17.17 -9.42
CA LEU A 76 12.11 -16.28 -10.55
C LEU A 76 10.93 -15.33 -10.68
N VAL A 77 11.22 -14.03 -10.56
CA VAL A 77 10.26 -12.94 -10.57
C VAL A 77 10.49 -12.05 -11.77
N GLU A 78 9.44 -11.67 -12.46
CA GLU A 78 9.46 -10.68 -13.54
C GLU A 78 8.75 -9.41 -13.12
N ILE A 79 9.33 -8.25 -13.45
CA ILE A 79 8.73 -6.94 -13.32
C ILE A 79 8.96 -6.12 -14.58
N ARG A 80 7.91 -5.43 -15.05
CA ARG A 80 7.96 -4.53 -16.20
C ARG A 80 7.68 -3.09 -15.74
N ARG A 81 8.73 -2.28 -15.68
CA ARG A 81 8.66 -0.87 -15.25
C ARG A 81 8.68 0.10 -16.41
N ALA A 82 8.30 -0.37 -17.59
CA ALA A 82 8.42 0.37 -18.83
C ALA A 82 7.49 1.59 -18.90
N GLU A 83 6.41 1.59 -18.17
CA GLU A 83 5.40 2.62 -18.26
C GLU A 83 4.86 3.01 -16.87
N GLY A 84 4.90 4.29 -16.56
CA GLY A 84 4.42 4.82 -15.28
C GLY A 84 5.41 4.67 -14.13
N GLY A 85 5.11 5.37 -13.03
CA GLY A 85 5.98 5.45 -11.85
C GLY A 85 7.17 6.39 -12.03
N ILE A 86 7.86 6.67 -10.91
CA ILE A 86 8.94 7.68 -10.88
C ILE A 86 10.19 7.22 -11.64
N ARG A 87 10.44 5.91 -11.70
CA ARG A 87 11.63 5.32 -12.35
C ARG A 87 11.25 4.50 -13.58
N ALA A 88 10.19 4.89 -14.27
CA ALA A 88 9.81 4.25 -15.51
C ALA A 88 10.79 4.56 -16.64
N TRP A 89 10.85 3.70 -17.63
CA TRP A 89 11.59 3.91 -18.86
C TRP A 89 10.69 3.70 -20.07
N ALA A 90 11.06 4.29 -21.19
CA ALA A 90 10.42 3.99 -22.47
C ALA A 90 10.86 2.61 -22.97
N ALA A 91 9.94 1.83 -23.48
CA ALA A 91 10.17 0.51 -24.04
C ALA A 91 9.39 0.31 -25.32
N GLU A 92 9.80 -0.67 -26.11
CA GLU A 92 9.04 -1.11 -27.28
C GLU A 92 7.70 -1.73 -26.84
N PRO A 93 6.63 -1.62 -27.65
CA PRO A 93 5.29 -2.02 -27.23
C PRO A 93 5.16 -3.43 -26.64
N GLY A 94 5.90 -4.40 -27.17
CA GLY A 94 5.89 -5.77 -26.64
C GLY A 94 6.52 -5.96 -25.26
N GLU A 95 7.35 -5.01 -24.84
CA GLU A 95 8.05 -5.08 -23.56
C GLU A 95 7.21 -4.62 -22.37
N TYR A 96 5.99 -4.12 -22.60
CA TYR A 96 5.04 -3.78 -21.55
C TYR A 96 4.35 -5.01 -20.95
N TYR A 97 4.40 -6.14 -21.62
CA TYR A 97 3.74 -7.37 -21.20
C TYR A 97 4.72 -8.32 -20.49
N ASN A 98 4.25 -8.91 -19.40
CA ASN A 98 4.99 -9.95 -18.70
C ASN A 98 5.08 -11.21 -19.59
N GLN A 99 6.25 -11.85 -19.60
CA GLN A 99 6.43 -13.13 -20.30
C GLN A 99 5.82 -14.31 -19.53
N PHE A 100 5.77 -14.22 -18.19
CA PHE A 100 5.37 -15.35 -17.36
C PHE A 100 3.85 -15.55 -17.29
N ASP A 101 3.07 -14.48 -17.40
CA ASP A 101 1.60 -14.54 -17.36
C ASP A 101 0.92 -14.00 -18.63
N ALA A 102 1.70 -13.45 -19.56
CA ALA A 102 1.24 -12.79 -20.79
C ALA A 102 0.28 -11.60 -20.54
N GLU A 103 0.26 -11.05 -19.34
CA GLU A 103 -0.57 -9.91 -18.99
C GLU A 103 0.23 -8.61 -19.04
N TYR A 104 -0.50 -7.49 -19.14
CA TYR A 104 0.10 -6.15 -19.07
C TYR A 104 0.78 -5.95 -17.72
N GLY A 105 2.04 -5.53 -17.73
CA GLY A 105 2.84 -5.27 -16.52
C GLY A 105 2.65 -3.85 -15.99
N GLY A 106 3.69 -3.31 -15.34
CA GLY A 106 3.71 -1.94 -14.84
C GLY A 106 2.94 -1.75 -13.54
N LEU A 107 2.27 -0.60 -13.43
CA LEU A 107 1.58 -0.21 -12.21
C LEU A 107 0.23 -0.89 -12.05
N TRP A 108 -0.11 -1.31 -10.85
CA TRP A 108 -1.44 -1.85 -10.56
C TRP A 108 -2.57 -0.86 -10.84
N ARG A 109 -2.37 0.44 -10.60
CA ARG A 109 -3.37 1.45 -10.94
C ARG A 109 -3.64 1.56 -12.44
N ARG A 110 -2.63 1.28 -13.30
CA ARG A 110 -2.81 1.21 -14.76
C ARG A 110 -3.51 -0.07 -15.20
N ASN A 111 -3.40 -1.11 -14.41
CA ASN A 111 -4.17 -2.34 -14.56
C ASN A 111 -5.59 -2.25 -13.95
N GLY A 112 -6.07 -1.04 -13.66
CA GLY A 112 -7.42 -0.81 -13.11
C GLY A 112 -7.57 -1.15 -11.62
N ARG A 113 -6.47 -1.44 -10.92
CA ARG A 113 -6.46 -1.84 -9.50
C ARG A 113 -5.58 -0.91 -8.68
N PRO A 114 -5.97 0.37 -8.51
CA PRO A 114 -5.21 1.29 -7.68
C PRO A 114 -5.24 0.85 -6.21
N PRO A 115 -4.14 1.03 -5.45
CA PRO A 115 -4.04 0.64 -4.03
C PRO A 115 -5.18 1.17 -3.16
N GLN A 116 -5.73 2.34 -3.50
CA GLN A 116 -6.86 2.95 -2.80
C GLN A 116 -8.10 2.06 -2.73
N GLN A 117 -8.32 1.20 -3.73
CA GLN A 117 -9.44 0.26 -3.73
C GLN A 117 -9.24 -0.85 -2.68
N LEU A 118 -8.01 -1.27 -2.44
CA LEU A 118 -7.70 -2.34 -1.49
C LEU A 118 -7.57 -1.82 -0.05
N VAL A 119 -6.76 -0.78 0.16
CA VAL A 119 -6.35 -0.32 1.50
C VAL A 119 -6.72 1.13 1.81
N GLY A 120 -7.49 1.79 0.94
CA GLY A 120 -7.98 3.15 1.14
C GLY A 120 -7.00 4.27 0.81
N VAL A 121 -5.72 3.97 0.70
CA VAL A 121 -4.63 4.92 0.40
C VAL A 121 -3.68 4.34 -0.65
N GLY A 122 -2.87 5.19 -1.27
CA GLY A 122 -1.82 4.76 -2.18
C GLY A 122 -0.82 5.89 -2.44
N VAL A 123 0.38 5.56 -2.88
CA VAL A 123 1.49 6.48 -3.02
C VAL A 123 1.14 7.68 -3.88
N ARG A 124 1.53 8.85 -3.39
CA ARG A 124 1.27 10.13 -4.07
C ARG A 124 2.51 10.99 -4.23
N ALA A 125 3.42 10.91 -3.28
CA ALA A 125 4.63 11.72 -3.32
C ALA A 125 5.82 10.91 -2.82
N GLN A 126 6.97 11.20 -3.38
CA GLN A 126 8.27 10.72 -2.92
C GLN A 126 9.17 11.94 -2.71
N GLY A 127 9.90 11.98 -1.63
CA GLY A 127 10.72 13.15 -1.34
C GLY A 127 11.92 12.86 -0.47
N ASP A 128 12.25 13.80 0.37
CA ASP A 128 13.36 13.72 1.29
C ASP A 128 13.14 12.61 2.34
N PHE A 129 14.24 12.06 2.87
CA PHE A 129 14.22 11.08 3.96
C PHE A 129 13.83 11.67 5.32
N VAL A 130 13.48 12.95 5.38
CA VAL A 130 12.99 13.60 6.59
C VAL A 130 11.51 13.31 6.77
N GLY A 131 11.19 12.36 7.64
CA GLY A 131 9.82 12.07 8.03
C GLY A 131 9.30 13.04 9.10
N LEU A 132 8.00 13.30 9.05
CA LEU A 132 7.28 14.06 10.06
C LEU A 132 6.32 13.17 10.86
N TYR A 133 5.58 13.77 11.75
CA TYR A 133 4.54 13.15 12.55
C TYR A 133 3.18 13.18 11.84
N TYR A 134 2.23 12.44 12.39
CA TYR A 134 0.82 12.54 12.04
C TYR A 134 0.07 13.32 13.13
N ARG A 135 -0.80 14.22 12.70
CA ARG A 135 -1.75 14.93 13.57
C ARG A 135 -3.08 14.20 13.57
N ILE A 136 -3.55 13.83 14.77
CA ILE A 136 -4.85 13.20 14.95
C ILE A 136 -5.95 14.23 14.64
N LYS A 137 -6.92 13.83 13.84
CA LYS A 137 -8.05 14.69 13.50
C LYS A 137 -8.96 14.85 14.73
N PRO A 138 -9.31 16.09 15.13
CA PRO A 138 -10.12 16.33 16.33
C PRO A 138 -11.48 15.62 16.31
N GLU A 139 -12.10 15.53 15.14
CA GLU A 139 -13.39 14.87 14.93
C GLU A 139 -13.38 13.36 15.23
N VAL A 140 -12.22 12.71 15.13
CA VAL A 140 -12.08 11.25 15.42
C VAL A 140 -12.37 10.95 16.88
N ARG A 141 -11.92 11.82 17.81
CA ARG A 141 -12.15 11.63 19.24
C ARG A 141 -13.63 11.72 19.62
N ALA A 142 -14.40 12.48 18.85
CA ALA A 142 -15.84 12.65 19.04
C ALA A 142 -16.68 11.60 18.29
N ASN A 143 -16.07 10.80 17.42
CA ASN A 143 -16.77 9.82 16.61
C ASN A 143 -16.82 8.45 17.32
N PRO A 144 -18.00 7.99 17.80
CA PRO A 144 -18.12 6.76 18.57
C PRO A 144 -17.76 5.48 17.78
N ASP A 145 -17.79 5.55 16.45
CA ASP A 145 -17.52 4.38 15.61
C ASP A 145 -16.01 4.06 15.52
N VAL A 146 -15.14 5.06 15.78
CA VAL A 146 -13.69 4.91 15.57
C VAL A 146 -12.84 5.41 16.73
N ASN A 147 -13.39 6.15 17.69
CA ASN A 147 -12.62 6.75 18.81
C ASN A 147 -11.90 5.71 19.67
N TRP A 148 -12.43 4.50 19.75
CA TRP A 148 -11.81 3.38 20.47
C TRP A 148 -10.39 3.05 19.98
N ILE A 149 -10.07 3.38 18.71
CA ILE A 149 -8.72 3.19 18.14
C ILE A 149 -7.70 4.08 18.88
N LEU A 150 -8.17 5.18 19.46
CA LEU A 150 -7.34 6.13 20.20
C LEU A 150 -7.36 5.90 21.71
N ASP A 151 -7.90 4.79 22.19
CA ASP A 151 -7.90 4.48 23.63
C ASP A 151 -6.48 4.44 24.18
N GLY A 152 -6.24 5.24 25.24
CA GLY A 152 -4.91 5.41 25.81
C GLY A 152 -3.96 6.32 25.03
N VAL A 153 -4.42 6.94 23.94
CA VAL A 153 -3.65 7.93 23.16
C VAL A 153 -4.14 9.34 23.50
N GLU A 154 -3.49 9.97 24.50
CA GLU A 154 -3.88 11.31 24.98
C GLU A 154 -3.24 12.46 24.18
N VAL A 155 -2.24 12.16 23.34
CA VAL A 155 -1.50 13.14 22.57
C VAL A 155 -2.24 13.57 21.29
N GLU A 156 -1.97 14.78 20.80
CA GLU A 156 -2.54 15.28 19.54
C GLU A 156 -1.78 14.79 18.31
N THR A 157 -0.51 14.45 18.49
CA THR A 157 0.38 14.03 17.39
C THR A 157 1.07 12.71 17.74
N ILE A 158 1.25 11.86 16.73
CA ILE A 158 1.86 10.53 16.85
C ILE A 158 2.94 10.33 15.78
N GLY A 159 3.84 9.40 16.01
CA GLY A 159 4.84 9.02 14.99
C GLY A 159 5.98 10.03 14.87
N HIS A 160 6.38 10.70 15.94
CA HIS A 160 7.52 11.61 15.94
C HIS A 160 8.86 10.92 15.75
N GLU A 161 8.95 9.67 16.21
CA GLU A 161 10.18 8.89 16.13
C GLU A 161 9.90 7.59 15.37
N GLY A 162 10.40 7.53 14.15
CA GLY A 162 10.39 6.31 13.34
C GLY A 162 11.68 5.51 13.53
N PHE A 163 11.74 4.35 12.90
CA PHE A 163 12.89 3.46 12.95
C PHE A 163 14.20 4.12 12.45
N SER A 164 14.09 5.04 11.50
CA SER A 164 15.22 5.79 10.93
C SER A 164 15.65 7.02 11.74
N GLY A 165 15.05 7.25 12.92
CA GLY A 165 15.32 8.42 13.75
C GLY A 165 14.60 9.70 13.35
N HIS A 166 13.70 9.62 12.37
CA HIS A 166 12.81 10.68 11.92
C HIS A 166 11.35 10.27 12.11
N GLY A 167 10.41 11.19 11.84
CA GLY A 167 8.99 10.90 11.97
C GLY A 167 8.49 9.80 11.02
N ALA A 168 7.33 9.25 11.33
CA ALA A 168 6.77 8.10 10.63
C ALA A 168 6.20 8.45 9.24
N ALA A 169 5.91 9.71 8.96
CA ALA A 169 5.42 10.19 7.67
C ALA A 169 6.56 10.78 6.85
N GLY A 170 7.18 9.98 6.00
CA GLY A 170 8.31 10.47 5.21
C GLY A 170 8.73 9.53 4.11
N PHE A 171 9.60 10.02 3.23
CA PHE A 171 10.15 9.46 2.02
C PHE A 171 9.08 9.15 0.96
N GLU A 172 8.18 8.22 1.20
CA GLU A 172 7.04 7.91 0.34
C GLU A 172 5.75 8.12 1.13
N LEU A 173 4.88 8.95 0.58
CA LEU A 173 3.62 9.34 1.21
C LEU A 173 2.44 8.79 0.43
N ASP A 174 1.61 8.03 1.13
CA ASP A 174 0.33 7.57 0.63
C ASP A 174 -0.77 8.62 0.92
N ARG A 175 -1.76 8.67 0.05
CA ARG A 175 -2.91 9.56 0.17
C ARG A 175 -4.20 8.84 -0.16
N ALA A 176 -5.25 9.16 0.60
CA ALA A 176 -6.62 8.83 0.22
C ALA A 176 -7.03 9.64 -1.03
N ASP A 177 -7.61 9.00 -2.03
CA ASP A 177 -8.15 9.64 -3.23
C ASP A 177 -9.40 8.90 -3.71
N LYS A 178 -10.56 9.56 -3.59
CA LYS A 178 -11.85 8.98 -4.00
C LYS A 178 -11.92 8.68 -5.50
N ARG A 179 -11.21 9.44 -6.33
CA ARG A 179 -11.14 9.20 -7.78
C ARG A 179 -10.42 7.89 -8.11
N LEU A 180 -9.55 7.44 -7.20
CA LEU A 180 -8.83 6.16 -7.30
C LEU A 180 -9.48 5.05 -6.48
N GLY A 181 -10.63 5.30 -5.88
CA GLY A 181 -11.44 4.27 -5.22
C GLY A 181 -11.25 4.16 -3.71
N THR A 182 -10.68 5.19 -3.03
CA THR A 182 -10.82 5.25 -1.57
C THR A 182 -12.30 5.18 -1.21
N PRO A 183 -12.73 4.23 -0.35
CA PRO A 183 -14.14 4.05 0.01
C PRO A 183 -14.77 5.32 0.58
N GLU A 184 -16.04 5.56 0.27
CA GLU A 184 -16.78 6.73 0.77
C GLU A 184 -16.91 6.75 2.30
N ASN A 185 -16.93 5.59 2.93
CA ASN A 185 -16.99 5.42 4.38
C ASN A 185 -15.60 5.38 5.05
N ALA A 186 -14.52 5.62 4.32
CA ALA A 186 -13.19 5.70 4.91
C ALA A 186 -13.09 6.89 5.86
N VAL A 187 -12.57 6.65 7.07
CA VAL A 187 -12.34 7.67 8.08
C VAL A 187 -10.85 7.97 8.18
N ILE A 188 -10.46 9.22 7.99
CA ILE A 188 -9.08 9.66 8.18
C ILE A 188 -8.85 9.93 9.66
N LEU A 189 -8.10 9.07 10.32
CA LEU A 189 -7.82 9.19 11.75
C LEU A 189 -6.75 10.24 12.06
N ALA A 190 -5.72 10.28 11.24
CA ALA A 190 -4.61 11.23 11.35
C ALA A 190 -4.03 11.52 9.97
N SER A 191 -3.40 12.67 9.82
CA SER A 191 -2.70 13.06 8.59
C SER A 191 -1.42 13.80 8.90
N SER A 192 -0.46 13.74 7.98
CA SER A 192 0.76 14.53 8.03
C SER A 192 0.64 15.67 7.02
N GLU A 193 0.47 16.88 7.52
CA GLU A 193 0.18 18.09 6.72
C GLU A 193 1.24 19.18 6.90
N ASP A 194 2.13 19.01 7.88
CA ASP A 194 3.10 20.03 8.30
C ASP A 194 4.44 19.93 7.54
N HIS A 195 4.46 19.27 6.39
CA HIS A 195 5.67 19.20 5.57
C HIS A 195 6.05 20.58 5.04
N PRO A 196 7.35 20.96 5.12
CA PRO A 196 7.80 22.24 4.61
C PRO A 196 7.44 22.42 3.13
N PRO A 197 6.91 23.59 2.72
CA PRO A 197 6.53 23.81 1.32
C PRO A 197 7.71 23.76 0.35
N GLU A 198 8.93 24.01 0.84
CA GLU A 198 10.18 23.93 0.09
C GLU A 198 10.77 22.52 0.03
N ALA A 199 10.18 21.55 0.71
CA ALA A 199 10.66 20.16 0.65
C ALA A 199 10.64 19.65 -0.79
N PRO A 200 11.70 18.95 -1.24
CA PRO A 200 11.87 18.55 -2.64
C PRO A 200 11.02 17.31 -2.96
N TRP A 201 9.70 17.46 -2.90
CA TRP A 201 8.78 16.38 -3.21
C TRP A 201 8.65 16.14 -4.72
N VAL A 202 8.82 14.91 -5.13
CA VAL A 202 8.44 14.45 -6.46
C VAL A 202 7.04 13.86 -6.38
N LEU A 203 6.07 14.55 -6.96
CA LEU A 203 4.70 14.03 -7.03
C LEU A 203 4.64 12.88 -8.03
N VAL A 204 4.00 11.81 -7.64
CA VAL A 204 3.63 10.74 -8.57
C VAL A 204 2.59 11.31 -9.53
N PRO A 205 2.85 11.31 -10.84
CA PRO A 205 1.94 11.89 -11.83
C PRO A 205 0.54 11.33 -11.70
N GLU A 206 -0.47 12.19 -11.86
CA GLU A 206 -1.83 11.72 -12.08
C GLU A 206 -1.88 11.07 -13.45
N GLU A 207 -1.81 9.76 -13.47
CA GLU A 207 -1.99 9.02 -14.70
C GLU A 207 -3.48 9.02 -15.03
N GLN A 208 -3.81 9.51 -16.23
CA GLN A 208 -5.13 9.27 -16.76
C GLN A 208 -5.22 7.77 -17.05
N LEU A 209 -6.20 7.12 -16.44
CA LEU A 209 -6.59 5.78 -16.82
C LEU A 209 -7.18 5.88 -18.23
N THR A 210 -6.35 5.69 -19.24
CA THR A 210 -6.72 5.83 -20.66
C THR A 210 -7.07 4.50 -21.31
N HIS A 211 -7.41 3.48 -20.51
CA HIS A 211 -7.81 2.18 -21.04
C HIS A 211 -9.15 1.74 -20.49
#